data_8ac98c2d8c329df5796f2bd8fb3268f8
#
_entry.id   8ac98c2d8c329df5796f2bd8fb3268f8
#
_cell.length_a   1.000
_cell.length_b   1.000
_cell.length_c   1.000
_cell.angle_alpha   90.00
_cell.angle_beta   90.00
_cell.angle_gamma   90.00
#
_symmetry.space_group_name_H-M   'P 1'
#
loop_
_entity.id
_entity.type
_entity.pdbx_description
1 polymer ?
#
loop_
_entity_poly.entity_id
_entity_poly.type
_entity_poly.pdbx_seq_one_letter_code
_entity_poly.pdbx_strand_id
1 'polypeptide(L)'
;MQNRRDFLKTAGLAALGAGLVGCTGNGGPQKFNIVKGDGKLHMKFFPYELKLAHVFTVASYSRTTTPDVQVEIEWEGVTGYGEASMPPYLGQSVETVTGFLNKVDLGQFTDPFKMEDILSYVDSLSPGDGAAKCAIDIALHDLVGKLLGQPWYKLWGLDPEKAPSTTFTIGIDTPEVVKEKTLEAVGKFNILKVKVGLDTDVEMIETIRTVTDVPLAVDANQGWKDRSKALDEIFWLKEHGIVMVEQPMPKEQLDDIAWLTEHSPLPIFADESIQRMKDIPSIMGAFSGINIKLMKCTGMREGWKMANMARALGMKVMVGCMTETSCAVSAAAQFSPFVDFADLDGNLLIANDRFDGVKVVNGKLTLPDRPGIGVIPL
;
A
#
# COMPACT_ATOMS: atom_id res chain seq x y z
N MET A 1 -9.57 -16.70 37.32
CA MET A 1 -9.34 -15.91 36.08
C MET A 1 -7.98 -16.29 35.54
N GLN A 2 -7.96 -16.99 34.41
CA GLN A 2 -6.71 -17.36 33.75
C GLN A 2 -6.02 -16.09 33.26
N ASN A 3 -4.73 -15.92 33.57
CA ASN A 3 -3.94 -14.77 33.18
C ASN A 3 -3.77 -14.78 31.64
N ARG A 4 -3.83 -13.63 30.97
CA ARG A 4 -3.63 -13.49 29.51
C ARG A 4 -2.37 -14.18 28.98
N ARG A 5 -1.32 -14.26 29.81
CA ARG A 5 -0.10 -15.00 29.52
C ARG A 5 -0.32 -16.50 29.36
N ASP A 6 -1.20 -17.10 30.14
CA ASP A 6 -1.48 -18.54 30.09
C ASP A 6 -2.40 -18.89 28.92
N PHE A 7 -3.29 -17.99 28.53
CA PHE A 7 -4.11 -18.13 27.33
C PHE A 7 -3.26 -18.11 26.06
N LEU A 8 -2.30 -17.20 25.94
CA LEU A 8 -1.39 -17.12 24.79
C LEU A 8 -0.47 -18.35 24.68
N LYS A 9 -0.02 -18.89 25.80
CA LYS A 9 0.75 -20.14 25.82
C LYS A 9 -0.07 -21.34 25.31
N THR A 10 -1.35 -21.38 25.67
CA THR A 10 -2.25 -22.46 25.27
C THR A 10 -2.69 -22.32 23.80
N ALA A 11 -2.94 -21.09 23.33
CA ALA A 11 -3.32 -20.83 21.94
C ALA A 11 -2.14 -21.05 20.97
N GLY A 12 -0.91 -20.65 21.34
CA GLY A 12 0.29 -20.89 20.53
C GLY A 12 0.62 -22.38 20.40
N LEU A 13 0.40 -23.18 21.45
CA LEU A 13 0.58 -24.64 21.42
C LEU A 13 -0.49 -25.35 20.58
N ALA A 14 -1.72 -24.86 20.55
CA ALA A 14 -2.80 -25.45 19.74
C ALA A 14 -2.61 -25.20 18.24
N ALA A 15 -2.08 -24.05 17.83
CA ALA A 15 -1.79 -23.75 16.43
C ALA A 15 -0.63 -24.58 15.85
N LEU A 16 0.34 -24.96 16.70
CA LEU A 16 1.44 -25.85 16.33
C LEU A 16 1.04 -27.34 16.28
N GLY A 17 -0.06 -27.72 16.95
CA GLY A 17 -0.53 -29.10 17.01
C GLY A 17 -1.44 -29.55 15.87
N ALA A 18 -2.06 -28.63 15.14
CA ALA A 18 -3.03 -28.96 14.09
C ALA A 18 -2.40 -29.21 12.70
N GLY A 19 -1.11 -28.96 12.53
CA GLY A 19 -0.39 -29.10 11.25
C GLY A 19 0.35 -30.40 11.01
N LEU A 20 0.26 -31.42 11.90
CA LEU A 20 1.04 -32.65 11.82
C LEU A 20 0.18 -33.92 11.94
N VAL A 21 -0.76 -34.11 11.02
CA VAL A 21 -1.35 -35.45 10.79
C VAL A 21 -1.10 -35.82 9.33
N GLY A 22 -0.01 -36.53 9.11
CA GLY A 22 0.22 -37.19 7.85
C GLY A 22 1.68 -37.37 7.43
N CYS A 23 2.51 -38.05 8.24
CA CYS A 23 3.65 -38.84 7.73
C CYS A 23 4.16 -39.75 8.86
N THR A 24 3.99 -41.04 8.71
CA THR A 24 4.56 -42.11 9.57
C THR A 24 6.07 -42.18 9.34
N GLY A 25 6.84 -41.56 10.21
CA GLY A 25 8.27 -41.72 10.31
C GLY A 25 8.67 -41.68 11.77
N ASN A 26 9.36 -42.73 12.28
CA ASN A 26 9.87 -42.82 13.64
C ASN A 26 10.85 -41.68 13.99
N GLY A 27 10.32 -40.58 14.54
CA GLY A 27 11.10 -39.50 15.14
C GLY A 27 10.32 -39.01 16.36
N GLY A 28 10.92 -39.17 17.54
CA GLY A 28 10.36 -38.62 18.78
C GLY A 28 10.11 -37.12 18.72
N PRO A 29 9.30 -36.52 19.61
CA PRO A 29 8.94 -35.11 19.55
C PRO A 29 10.19 -34.24 19.59
N GLN A 30 10.45 -33.50 18.51
CA GLN A 30 11.49 -32.47 18.51
C GLN A 30 11.11 -31.41 19.56
N LYS A 31 11.91 -31.33 20.62
CA LYS A 31 11.84 -30.22 21.57
C LYS A 31 12.32 -28.98 20.84
N PHE A 32 11.38 -28.14 20.39
CA PHE A 32 11.74 -26.78 19.99
C PHE A 32 12.26 -26.04 21.23
N ASN A 33 13.53 -25.69 21.21
CA ASN A 33 14.09 -24.74 22.18
C ASN A 33 13.46 -23.39 21.90
N ILE A 34 12.37 -23.06 22.59
CA ILE A 34 11.82 -21.70 22.63
C ILE A 34 12.90 -20.87 23.35
N VAL A 35 13.65 -20.07 22.60
CA VAL A 35 14.50 -19.04 23.16
C VAL A 35 13.54 -18.07 23.84
N LYS A 36 13.54 -18.06 25.18
CA LYS A 36 12.78 -17.04 25.92
C LYS A 36 13.43 -15.70 25.60
N GLY A 37 12.68 -14.82 24.94
CA GLY A 37 13.06 -13.43 24.77
C GLY A 37 13.15 -12.72 26.13
N ASP A 38 13.67 -11.52 26.12
CA ASP A 38 13.76 -10.67 27.32
C ASP A 38 12.44 -9.94 27.63
N GLY A 39 11.38 -10.23 26.88
CA GLY A 39 10.05 -9.64 27.00
C GLY A 39 9.96 -8.22 26.43
N LYS A 40 10.95 -7.76 25.66
CA LYS A 40 10.97 -6.43 25.04
C LYS A 40 10.80 -6.52 23.53
N LEU A 41 10.40 -5.41 22.91
CA LEU A 41 10.42 -5.26 21.47
C LEU A 41 11.84 -4.90 21.00
N HIS A 42 12.33 -5.62 20.01
CA HIS A 42 13.62 -5.37 19.36
C HIS A 42 13.41 -4.98 17.91
N MET A 43 14.01 -3.87 17.46
CA MET A 43 13.94 -3.40 16.09
C MET A 43 15.30 -3.50 15.42
N LYS A 44 15.32 -4.02 14.19
CA LYS A 44 16.45 -3.99 13.26
C LYS A 44 15.99 -3.35 11.97
N PHE A 45 16.88 -2.64 11.29
CA PHE A 45 16.61 -2.09 9.98
C PHE A 45 17.88 -1.99 9.14
N PHE A 46 17.71 -2.01 7.84
CA PHE A 46 18.83 -1.89 6.89
C PHE A 46 18.36 -1.27 5.57
N PRO A 47 19.21 -0.47 4.93
CA PRO A 47 18.93 0.06 3.59
C PRO A 47 18.77 -1.06 2.57
N TYR A 48 17.84 -0.84 1.63
CA TYR A 48 17.61 -1.69 0.48
C TYR A 48 17.34 -0.82 -0.74
N GLU A 49 17.71 -1.27 -1.93
CA GLU A 49 17.42 -0.57 -3.17
C GLU A 49 16.50 -1.43 -4.04
N LEU A 50 15.31 -0.95 -4.32
CA LEU A 50 14.38 -1.58 -5.24
C LEU A 50 14.85 -1.31 -6.68
N LYS A 51 15.06 -2.37 -7.45
CA LYS A 51 15.40 -2.31 -8.87
C LYS A 51 14.13 -2.42 -9.68
N LEU A 52 13.81 -1.41 -10.48
CA LEU A 52 12.63 -1.44 -11.31
C LEU A 52 12.83 -2.38 -12.51
N ALA A 53 11.79 -3.14 -12.86
CA ALA A 53 11.81 -4.04 -14.01
C ALA A 53 11.94 -3.26 -15.35
N HIS A 54 11.34 -2.06 -15.39
CA HIS A 54 11.40 -1.12 -16.51
C HIS A 54 11.65 0.29 -16.01
N VAL A 55 12.10 1.20 -16.87
CA VAL A 55 12.14 2.63 -16.54
C VAL A 55 10.73 3.09 -16.19
N PHE A 56 10.57 3.75 -15.05
CA PHE A 56 9.29 4.28 -14.59
C PHE A 56 9.27 5.80 -14.74
N THR A 57 8.39 6.29 -15.62
CA THR A 57 8.24 7.72 -15.93
C THR A 57 6.86 8.22 -15.53
N VAL A 58 6.86 9.34 -14.81
CA VAL A 58 5.69 10.15 -14.51
C VAL A 58 5.91 11.57 -15.04
N ALA A 59 4.90 12.45 -15.01
CA ALA A 59 4.99 13.79 -15.57
C ALA A 59 6.21 14.63 -15.09
N SER A 60 6.77 14.34 -13.90
CA SER A 60 7.82 15.15 -13.27
C SER A 60 9.21 14.52 -13.26
N TYR A 61 9.36 13.17 -13.42
CA TYR A 61 10.66 12.48 -13.36
C TYR A 61 10.61 11.06 -13.93
N SER A 62 11.82 10.52 -14.24
CA SER A 62 12.05 9.11 -14.58
C SER A 62 13.06 8.49 -13.65
N ARG A 63 12.94 7.17 -13.38
CA ARG A 63 13.87 6.43 -12.52
C ARG A 63 13.95 4.95 -12.89
N THR A 64 15.04 4.29 -12.46
CA THR A 64 15.29 2.85 -12.61
C THR A 64 15.39 2.13 -11.26
N THR A 65 15.50 2.89 -10.17
CA THR A 65 15.56 2.37 -8.81
C THR A 65 14.69 3.20 -7.87
N THR A 66 14.35 2.64 -6.71
CA THR A 66 13.72 3.38 -5.60
C THR A 66 14.48 3.05 -4.32
N PRO A 67 14.93 4.05 -3.55
CA PRO A 67 15.48 3.82 -2.21
C PRO A 67 14.42 3.22 -1.30
N ASP A 68 14.87 2.30 -0.44
CA ASP A 68 14.03 1.60 0.52
C ASP A 68 14.81 1.34 1.82
N VAL A 69 14.10 1.17 2.94
CA VAL A 69 14.64 0.68 4.21
C VAL A 69 13.71 -0.41 4.74
N GLN A 70 14.28 -1.59 4.92
CA GLN A 70 13.57 -2.73 5.50
C GLN A 70 13.65 -2.68 7.03
N VAL A 71 12.54 -3.03 7.70
CA VAL A 71 12.42 -3.03 9.17
C VAL A 71 11.94 -4.40 9.64
N GLU A 72 12.56 -4.90 10.69
CA GLU A 72 12.18 -6.10 11.41
C GLU A 72 11.90 -5.75 12.88
N ILE A 73 10.75 -6.15 13.41
CA ILE A 73 10.44 -6.03 14.84
C ILE A 73 10.24 -7.42 15.40
N GLU A 74 11.04 -7.76 16.40
CA GLU A 74 11.00 -9.06 17.07
C GLU A 74 10.44 -8.94 18.50
N TRP A 75 9.62 -9.91 18.86
CA TRP A 75 9.16 -10.11 20.24
C TRP A 75 8.97 -11.61 20.52
N GLU A 76 9.63 -12.12 21.58
CA GLU A 76 9.53 -13.52 22.03
C GLU A 76 9.73 -14.54 20.90
N GLY A 77 10.70 -14.28 19.99
CA GLY A 77 11.06 -15.17 18.87
C GLY A 77 10.12 -15.08 17.66
N VAL A 78 9.18 -14.15 17.62
CA VAL A 78 8.34 -13.88 16.46
C VAL A 78 8.79 -12.58 15.82
N THR A 79 8.99 -12.58 14.49
CA THR A 79 9.43 -11.41 13.73
C THR A 79 8.31 -10.90 12.83
N GLY A 80 8.03 -9.60 12.94
CA GLY A 80 7.21 -8.84 12.00
C GLY A 80 8.08 -8.03 11.04
N TYR A 81 7.63 -7.90 9.79
CA TYR A 81 8.34 -7.24 8.70
C TYR A 81 7.64 -5.96 8.26
N GLY A 82 8.42 -4.95 7.93
CA GLY A 82 7.95 -3.68 7.41
C GLY A 82 8.96 -3.05 6.47
N GLU A 83 8.53 -2.06 5.68
CA GLU A 83 9.40 -1.36 4.76
C GLU A 83 9.04 0.12 4.64
N ALA A 84 10.03 0.93 4.29
CA ALA A 84 9.93 2.35 3.99
C ALA A 84 10.39 2.60 2.55
N SER A 85 9.48 2.57 1.59
CA SER A 85 9.79 2.98 0.22
C SER A 85 9.77 4.50 0.08
N MET A 86 10.77 5.06 -0.59
CA MET A 86 11.02 6.51 -0.66
C MET A 86 11.11 7.01 -2.11
N PRO A 87 10.00 7.03 -2.87
CA PRO A 87 10.01 7.70 -4.16
C PRO A 87 10.28 9.21 -3.99
N PRO A 88 10.87 9.88 -5.00
CA PRO A 88 11.36 11.26 -4.87
C PRO A 88 10.37 12.25 -4.30
N TYR A 89 9.08 12.14 -4.63
CA TYR A 89 8.09 13.11 -4.21
C TYR A 89 7.77 13.12 -2.70
N LEU A 90 8.14 12.07 -1.97
CA LEU A 90 8.00 12.04 -0.51
C LEU A 90 9.03 12.91 0.20
N GLY A 91 10.11 13.31 -0.51
CA GLY A 91 11.16 14.15 0.07
C GLY A 91 11.95 13.47 1.19
N GLN A 92 11.92 12.13 1.28
CA GLN A 92 12.66 11.34 2.25
C GLN A 92 13.82 10.60 1.56
N SER A 93 14.85 10.28 2.32
CA SER A 93 16.02 9.53 1.87
C SER A 93 16.38 8.42 2.86
N VAL A 94 17.29 7.53 2.46
CA VAL A 94 17.82 6.50 3.36
C VAL A 94 18.38 7.13 4.64
N GLU A 95 19.07 8.27 4.54
CA GLU A 95 19.66 8.97 5.68
C GLU A 95 18.58 9.52 6.62
N THR A 96 17.52 10.14 6.08
CA THR A 96 16.44 10.69 6.92
C THR A 96 15.66 9.59 7.60
N VAL A 97 15.33 8.51 6.87
CA VAL A 97 14.58 7.35 7.40
C VAL A 97 15.40 6.63 8.47
N THR A 98 16.67 6.27 8.18
CA THR A 98 17.52 5.61 9.18
C THR A 98 17.82 6.54 10.37
N GLY A 99 17.99 7.84 10.13
CA GLY A 99 18.15 8.84 11.18
C GLY A 99 16.93 8.94 12.11
N PHE A 100 15.70 8.78 11.58
CA PHE A 100 14.50 8.68 12.40
C PHE A 100 14.46 7.36 13.17
N LEU A 101 14.66 6.21 12.49
CA LEU A 101 14.60 4.90 13.10
C LEU A 101 15.59 4.75 14.28
N ASN A 102 16.77 5.37 14.20
CA ASN A 102 17.75 5.39 15.28
C ASN A 102 17.29 6.15 16.55
N LYS A 103 16.26 7.01 16.44
CA LYS A 103 15.69 7.73 17.60
C LYS A 103 14.60 6.93 18.30
N VAL A 104 14.09 5.88 17.67
CA VAL A 104 12.95 5.09 18.16
C VAL A 104 13.45 4.05 19.15
N ASP A 105 13.05 4.15 20.41
CA ASP A 105 13.29 3.15 21.44
C ASP A 105 12.05 2.26 21.62
N LEU A 106 11.98 1.14 20.91
CA LEU A 106 10.94 0.14 21.13
C LEU A 106 11.21 -0.76 22.34
N GLY A 107 12.46 -0.80 22.84
CA GLY A 107 12.82 -1.61 23.99
C GLY A 107 12.15 -1.21 25.32
N GLN A 108 11.55 -0.02 25.37
CA GLN A 108 10.72 0.41 26.49
C GLN A 108 9.35 -0.29 26.57
N PHE A 109 8.92 -0.94 25.48
CA PHE A 109 7.63 -1.63 25.42
C PHE A 109 7.81 -3.14 25.58
N THR A 110 6.97 -3.73 26.41
CA THR A 110 7.00 -5.17 26.73
C THR A 110 5.73 -5.90 26.28
N ASP A 111 4.77 -5.21 25.70
CA ASP A 111 3.49 -5.75 25.25
C ASP A 111 3.18 -5.22 23.84
N PRO A 112 3.42 -5.99 22.76
CA PRO A 112 3.16 -5.57 21.39
C PRO A 112 1.68 -5.30 21.10
N PHE A 113 0.77 -5.79 21.92
CA PHE A 113 -0.67 -5.56 21.74
C PHE A 113 -1.12 -4.14 22.11
N LYS A 114 -0.27 -3.36 22.78
CA LYS A 114 -0.50 -1.93 23.03
C LYS A 114 -0.12 -1.08 21.81
N MET A 115 -0.59 -1.49 20.65
CA MET A 115 -0.23 -0.88 19.37
C MET A 115 -0.51 0.63 19.33
N GLU A 116 -1.64 1.08 19.89
CA GLU A 116 -2.00 2.49 19.89
C GLU A 116 -0.98 3.33 20.69
N ASP A 117 -0.54 2.84 21.85
CA ASP A 117 0.46 3.51 22.68
C ASP A 117 1.83 3.55 21.96
N ILE A 118 2.24 2.42 21.39
CA ILE A 118 3.53 2.28 20.66
C ILE A 118 3.55 3.22 19.45
N LEU A 119 2.53 3.15 18.60
CA LEU A 119 2.49 3.94 17.37
C LEU A 119 2.24 5.43 17.63
N SER A 120 1.55 5.78 18.72
CA SER A 120 1.45 7.18 19.15
C SER A 120 2.76 7.73 19.66
N TYR A 121 3.55 6.93 20.39
CA TYR A 121 4.93 7.29 20.73
C TYR A 121 5.77 7.53 19.47
N VAL A 122 5.77 6.60 18.51
CA VAL A 122 6.52 6.73 17.26
C VAL A 122 6.08 7.99 16.49
N ASP A 123 4.77 8.26 16.41
CA ASP A 123 4.25 9.44 15.71
C ASP A 123 4.65 10.76 16.40
N SER A 124 4.78 10.77 17.72
CA SER A 124 5.15 11.96 18.51
C SER A 124 6.61 12.40 18.33
N LEU A 125 7.50 11.55 17.84
CA LEU A 125 8.93 11.84 17.74
C LEU A 125 9.25 12.91 16.67
N SER A 126 8.37 13.08 15.68
CA SER A 126 8.56 14.06 14.61
C SER A 126 7.22 14.29 13.89
N PRO A 127 6.97 15.50 13.34
CA PRO A 127 5.76 15.77 12.55
C PRO A 127 5.76 15.12 11.15
N GLY A 128 6.94 14.73 10.64
CA GLY A 128 7.17 14.14 9.32
C GLY A 128 7.47 12.64 9.39
N ASP A 129 8.42 12.21 8.54
CA ASP A 129 8.98 10.86 8.50
C ASP A 129 7.96 9.74 8.23
N GLY A 130 7.00 10.02 7.32
CA GLY A 130 5.88 9.13 7.03
C GLY A 130 6.30 7.71 6.66
N ALA A 131 7.29 7.53 5.77
CA ALA A 131 7.76 6.22 5.34
C ALA A 131 8.43 5.45 6.50
N ALA A 132 9.26 6.12 7.33
CA ALA A 132 9.90 5.48 8.48
C ALA A 132 8.87 4.99 9.51
N LYS A 133 7.86 5.82 9.81
CA LYS A 133 6.75 5.46 10.70
C LYS A 133 5.91 4.33 10.12
N CYS A 134 5.68 4.36 8.81
CA CYS A 134 4.97 3.31 8.08
C CYS A 134 5.67 1.96 8.23
N ALA A 135 6.99 1.92 8.09
CA ALA A 135 7.76 0.68 8.24
C ALA A 135 7.59 0.06 9.64
N ILE A 136 7.60 0.89 10.69
CA ILE A 136 7.36 0.42 12.06
C ILE A 136 5.92 -0.07 12.24
N ASP A 137 4.94 0.68 11.71
CA ASP A 137 3.53 0.34 11.78
C ASP A 137 3.25 -1.00 11.10
N ILE A 138 3.74 -1.20 9.87
CA ILE A 138 3.58 -2.45 9.12
C ILE A 138 4.22 -3.61 9.88
N ALA A 139 5.48 -3.44 10.35
CA ALA A 139 6.19 -4.49 11.08
C ALA A 139 5.46 -4.87 12.39
N LEU A 140 4.89 -3.90 13.10
CA LEU A 140 4.12 -4.16 14.31
C LEU A 140 2.80 -4.87 14.00
N HIS A 141 2.09 -4.50 12.94
CA HIS A 141 0.89 -5.20 12.48
C HIS A 141 1.21 -6.64 12.07
N ASP A 142 2.30 -6.86 11.33
CA ASP A 142 2.72 -8.20 10.94
C ASP A 142 3.04 -9.07 12.16
N LEU A 143 3.81 -8.53 13.11
CA LEU A 143 4.12 -9.19 14.37
C LEU A 143 2.86 -9.57 15.15
N VAL A 144 1.96 -8.61 15.39
CA VAL A 144 0.74 -8.84 16.19
C VAL A 144 -0.20 -9.83 15.51
N GLY A 145 -0.38 -9.73 14.19
CA GLY A 145 -1.18 -10.69 13.45
C GLY A 145 -0.60 -12.12 13.50
N LYS A 146 0.74 -12.26 13.46
CA LYS A 146 1.43 -13.55 13.64
C LYS A 146 1.24 -14.10 15.06
N LEU A 147 1.34 -13.26 16.08
CA LEU A 147 1.07 -13.65 17.48
C LEU A 147 -0.39 -14.09 17.70
N LEU A 148 -1.33 -13.50 16.97
CA LEU A 148 -2.76 -13.86 16.98
C LEU A 148 -3.07 -15.07 16.08
N GLY A 149 -2.14 -15.49 15.22
CA GLY A 149 -2.33 -16.56 14.24
C GLY A 149 -3.36 -16.22 13.16
N GLN A 150 -3.60 -14.92 12.88
CA GLN A 150 -4.61 -14.48 11.91
C GLN A 150 -4.09 -13.36 10.99
N PRO A 151 -4.53 -13.31 9.72
CA PRO A 151 -4.31 -12.17 8.85
C PRO A 151 -5.21 -10.99 9.25
N TRP A 152 -4.74 -9.77 8.96
CA TRP A 152 -5.45 -8.54 9.39
C TRP A 152 -6.82 -8.38 8.75
N TYR A 153 -7.04 -8.80 7.50
CA TYR A 153 -8.37 -8.72 6.91
C TYR A 153 -9.42 -9.51 7.72
N LYS A 154 -9.04 -10.65 8.31
CA LYS A 154 -9.92 -11.42 9.21
C LYS A 154 -10.13 -10.70 10.55
N LEU A 155 -9.07 -10.09 11.10
CA LEU A 155 -9.17 -9.33 12.36
C LEU A 155 -10.09 -8.11 12.20
N TRP A 156 -10.14 -7.52 11.00
CA TRP A 156 -11.09 -6.45 10.67
C TRP A 156 -12.47 -6.95 10.21
N GLY A 157 -12.69 -8.26 10.16
CA GLY A 157 -13.96 -8.86 9.74
C GLY A 157 -14.28 -8.70 8.26
N LEU A 158 -13.23 -8.61 7.41
CA LEU A 158 -13.37 -8.41 5.98
C LEU A 158 -13.39 -9.73 5.22
N ASP A 159 -14.18 -9.76 4.15
CA ASP A 159 -14.24 -10.88 3.21
C ASP A 159 -13.23 -10.65 2.07
N PRO A 160 -12.16 -11.45 1.95
CA PRO A 160 -11.12 -11.25 0.95
C PRO A 160 -11.64 -11.36 -0.49
N GLU A 161 -12.77 -12.05 -0.72
CA GLU A 161 -13.38 -12.17 -2.03
C GLU A 161 -13.96 -10.84 -2.54
N LYS A 162 -14.16 -9.86 -1.66
CA LYS A 162 -14.61 -8.52 -2.01
C LYS A 162 -13.48 -7.56 -2.40
N ALA A 163 -12.23 -8.01 -2.35
CA ALA A 163 -11.12 -7.20 -2.84
C ALA A 163 -11.33 -6.84 -4.31
N PRO A 164 -11.20 -5.57 -4.71
CA PRO A 164 -11.34 -5.16 -6.10
C PRO A 164 -10.19 -5.69 -6.95
N SER A 165 -10.36 -5.66 -8.27
CA SER A 165 -9.23 -5.79 -9.18
C SER A 165 -8.25 -4.66 -8.96
N THR A 166 -6.95 -4.97 -8.96
CA THR A 166 -5.91 -3.94 -8.94
C THR A 166 -5.67 -3.42 -10.34
N THR A 167 -5.30 -2.15 -10.45
CA THR A 167 -4.74 -1.61 -11.68
C THR A 167 -3.34 -2.17 -11.93
N PHE A 168 -2.89 -2.06 -13.19
CA PHE A 168 -1.49 -2.16 -13.58
C PHE A 168 -1.08 -0.87 -14.28
N THR A 169 0.04 -0.29 -13.87
CA THR A 169 0.42 1.06 -14.28
C THR A 169 1.21 1.06 -15.59
N ILE A 170 0.70 1.81 -16.57
CA ILE A 170 1.39 2.17 -17.80
C ILE A 170 1.95 3.58 -17.60
N GLY A 171 3.28 3.69 -17.50
CA GLY A 171 3.98 4.98 -17.41
C GLY A 171 4.00 5.72 -18.74
N ILE A 172 4.32 7.03 -18.71
CA ILE A 172 4.48 7.86 -19.91
C ILE A 172 5.70 7.34 -20.70
N ASP A 173 5.50 7.06 -21.98
CA ASP A 173 6.55 6.55 -22.87
C ASP A 173 6.17 6.79 -24.35
N THR A 174 7.00 6.33 -25.28
CA THR A 174 6.66 6.36 -26.72
C THR A 174 5.49 5.41 -27.03
N PRO A 175 4.71 5.68 -28.12
CA PRO A 175 3.58 4.81 -28.49
C PRO A 175 3.96 3.32 -28.63
N GLU A 176 5.17 3.03 -29.16
CA GLU A 176 5.66 1.66 -29.32
C GLU A 176 5.81 0.96 -27.97
N VAL A 177 6.44 1.62 -26.98
CA VAL A 177 6.64 1.10 -25.62
C VAL A 177 5.31 0.99 -24.86
N VAL A 178 4.44 1.99 -24.98
CA VAL A 178 3.09 1.97 -24.42
C VAL A 178 2.29 0.78 -24.94
N LYS A 179 2.35 0.53 -26.26
CA LYS A 179 1.70 -0.61 -26.90
C LYS A 179 2.25 -1.95 -26.39
N GLU A 180 3.57 -2.08 -26.29
CA GLU A 180 4.24 -3.29 -25.78
C GLU A 180 3.80 -3.58 -24.33
N LYS A 181 3.91 -2.60 -23.44
CA LYS A 181 3.48 -2.73 -22.02
C LYS A 181 1.98 -3.07 -21.91
N THR A 182 1.15 -2.48 -22.77
CA THR A 182 -0.29 -2.78 -22.80
C THR A 182 -0.53 -4.23 -23.22
N LEU A 183 0.15 -4.74 -24.25
CA LEU A 183 0.05 -6.14 -24.69
C LEU A 183 0.48 -7.12 -23.58
N GLU A 184 1.50 -6.78 -22.79
CA GLU A 184 1.94 -7.59 -21.65
C GLU A 184 0.89 -7.66 -20.54
N ALA A 185 0.08 -6.61 -20.37
CA ALA A 185 -0.94 -6.51 -19.34
C ALA A 185 -2.29 -7.12 -19.73
N VAL A 186 -2.59 -7.19 -21.05
CA VAL A 186 -3.87 -7.73 -21.55
C VAL A 186 -4.07 -9.19 -21.13
N GLY A 187 -5.27 -9.50 -20.65
CA GLY A 187 -5.63 -10.83 -20.14
C GLY A 187 -5.10 -11.15 -18.75
N LYS A 188 -4.23 -10.31 -18.18
CA LYS A 188 -3.74 -10.45 -16.80
C LYS A 188 -4.40 -9.49 -15.84
N PHE A 189 -4.82 -8.30 -16.32
CA PHE A 189 -5.44 -7.24 -15.53
C PHE A 189 -6.81 -6.85 -16.08
N ASN A 190 -7.74 -6.54 -15.19
CA ASN A 190 -9.12 -6.14 -15.51
C ASN A 190 -9.30 -4.63 -15.62
N ILE A 191 -8.29 -3.87 -15.23
CA ILE A 191 -8.23 -2.41 -15.28
C ILE A 191 -6.75 -2.00 -15.38
N LEU A 192 -6.46 -0.98 -16.19
CA LEU A 192 -5.11 -0.41 -16.28
C LEU A 192 -5.13 1.01 -15.74
N LYS A 193 -4.01 1.45 -15.15
CA LYS A 193 -3.78 2.84 -14.76
C LYS A 193 -2.81 3.47 -15.75
N VAL A 194 -3.16 4.63 -16.29
CA VAL A 194 -2.34 5.33 -17.28
C VAL A 194 -1.85 6.63 -16.67
N LYS A 195 -0.55 6.85 -16.69
CA LYS A 195 0.03 8.13 -16.30
C LYS A 195 -0.16 9.12 -17.45
N VAL A 196 -0.74 10.27 -17.11
CA VAL A 196 -1.08 11.36 -18.02
C VAL A 196 -0.60 12.71 -17.41
N GLY A 197 -0.95 13.83 -18.02
CA GLY A 197 -0.60 15.18 -17.53
C GLY A 197 0.41 15.90 -18.42
N LEU A 198 0.62 15.39 -19.64
CA LEU A 198 1.47 16.00 -20.67
C LEU A 198 0.69 16.17 -21.99
N ASP A 199 1.27 16.83 -22.96
CA ASP A 199 0.68 17.02 -24.31
C ASP A 199 0.49 15.69 -25.09
N THR A 200 1.01 14.59 -24.56
CA THR A 200 0.92 13.24 -25.15
C THR A 200 -0.26 12.41 -24.65
N ASP A 201 -1.12 12.96 -23.80
CA ASP A 201 -2.19 12.21 -23.12
C ASP A 201 -3.14 11.53 -24.11
N VAL A 202 -3.58 12.25 -25.13
CA VAL A 202 -4.46 11.72 -26.19
C VAL A 202 -3.79 10.56 -26.93
N GLU A 203 -2.54 10.75 -27.38
CA GLU A 203 -1.79 9.74 -28.12
C GLU A 203 -1.60 8.46 -27.28
N MET A 204 -1.33 8.59 -25.99
CA MET A 204 -1.20 7.44 -25.07
C MET A 204 -2.50 6.64 -24.97
N ILE A 205 -3.64 7.33 -24.71
CA ILE A 205 -4.94 6.67 -24.58
C ILE A 205 -5.36 6.01 -25.89
N GLU A 206 -5.23 6.71 -27.03
CA GLU A 206 -5.53 6.13 -28.34
C GLU A 206 -4.65 4.91 -28.65
N THR A 207 -3.35 4.98 -28.34
CA THR A 207 -2.45 3.84 -28.49
C THR A 207 -2.90 2.63 -27.69
N ILE A 208 -3.27 2.81 -26.42
CA ILE A 208 -3.80 1.73 -25.56
C ILE A 208 -5.09 1.17 -26.16
N ARG A 209 -6.00 2.03 -26.66
CA ARG A 209 -7.27 1.62 -27.27
C ARG A 209 -7.11 0.85 -28.59
N THR A 210 -5.96 0.95 -29.25
CA THR A 210 -5.66 0.03 -30.38
C THR A 210 -5.44 -1.43 -29.93
N VAL A 211 -5.19 -1.66 -28.63
CA VAL A 211 -4.80 -2.96 -28.05
C VAL A 211 -5.92 -3.57 -27.24
N THR A 212 -6.66 -2.76 -26.44
CA THR A 212 -7.62 -3.29 -25.46
C THR A 212 -8.76 -2.33 -25.14
N ASP A 213 -9.94 -2.90 -24.80
CA ASP A 213 -11.11 -2.18 -24.33
C ASP A 213 -11.30 -2.26 -22.80
N VAL A 214 -10.33 -2.81 -22.05
CA VAL A 214 -10.45 -2.87 -20.58
C VAL A 214 -10.60 -1.46 -20.00
N PRO A 215 -11.34 -1.29 -18.88
CA PRO A 215 -11.46 -0.01 -18.20
C PRO A 215 -10.09 0.59 -17.88
N LEU A 216 -9.95 1.90 -18.01
CA LEU A 216 -8.74 2.63 -17.65
C LEU A 216 -9.02 3.58 -16.48
N ALA A 217 -8.08 3.70 -15.56
CA ALA A 217 -7.94 4.80 -14.64
C ALA A 217 -6.83 5.73 -15.15
N VAL A 218 -6.94 7.03 -14.97
CA VAL A 218 -5.86 7.97 -15.31
C VAL A 218 -5.36 8.69 -14.08
N ASP A 219 -4.07 8.96 -14.05
CA ASP A 219 -3.41 9.74 -13.00
C ASP A 219 -2.56 10.83 -13.65
N ALA A 220 -3.02 12.07 -13.49
CA ALA A 220 -2.36 13.24 -14.06
C ALA A 220 -1.21 13.77 -13.21
N ASN A 221 -1.03 13.28 -11.99
CA ASN A 221 0.03 13.70 -11.06
C ASN A 221 0.20 15.23 -11.02
N GLN A 222 -0.92 15.96 -10.90
CA GLN A 222 -0.98 17.42 -10.88
C GLN A 222 -0.62 18.10 -12.24
N GLY A 223 -0.67 17.36 -13.35
CA GLY A 223 -0.21 17.84 -14.67
C GLY A 223 -1.06 18.93 -15.28
N TRP A 224 -2.37 18.88 -15.13
CA TRP A 224 -3.28 19.85 -15.73
C TRP A 224 -3.34 21.14 -14.92
N LYS A 225 -3.36 22.31 -15.62
CA LYS A 225 -3.24 23.63 -14.96
C LYS A 225 -4.49 24.51 -15.17
N ASP A 226 -5.31 24.20 -16.14
CA ASP A 226 -6.52 24.95 -16.51
C ASP A 226 -7.75 24.06 -16.32
N ARG A 227 -8.65 24.44 -15.41
CA ARG A 227 -9.82 23.64 -15.05
C ARG A 227 -10.80 23.42 -16.20
N SER A 228 -10.92 24.38 -17.14
CA SER A 228 -11.82 24.25 -18.27
C SER A 228 -11.29 23.25 -19.28
N LYS A 229 -9.99 23.31 -19.60
CA LYS A 229 -9.33 22.33 -20.44
C LYS A 229 -9.33 20.94 -19.79
N ALA A 230 -9.07 20.87 -18.48
CA ALA A 230 -9.15 19.63 -17.73
C ALA A 230 -10.55 18.99 -17.79
N LEU A 231 -11.61 19.81 -17.76
CA LEU A 231 -12.98 19.31 -17.89
C LEU A 231 -13.25 18.77 -19.30
N ASP A 232 -12.83 19.48 -20.35
CA ASP A 232 -12.96 19.02 -21.74
C ASP A 232 -12.21 17.70 -21.93
N GLU A 233 -10.98 17.59 -21.37
CA GLU A 233 -10.19 16.36 -21.39
C GLU A 233 -10.92 15.20 -20.67
N ILE A 234 -11.50 15.45 -19.51
CA ILE A 234 -12.26 14.43 -18.77
C ILE A 234 -13.48 13.93 -19.54
N PHE A 235 -14.19 14.79 -20.26
CA PHE A 235 -15.29 14.35 -21.12
C PHE A 235 -14.80 13.45 -22.24
N TRP A 236 -13.70 13.83 -22.90
CA TRP A 236 -13.06 13.01 -23.93
C TRP A 236 -12.59 11.65 -23.36
N LEU A 237 -11.94 11.66 -22.21
CA LEU A 237 -11.47 10.46 -21.50
C LEU A 237 -12.63 9.51 -21.18
N LYS A 238 -13.77 10.03 -20.72
CA LYS A 238 -14.97 9.22 -20.45
C LYS A 238 -15.44 8.47 -21.70
N GLU A 239 -15.46 9.13 -22.85
CA GLU A 239 -15.83 8.49 -24.14
C GLU A 239 -14.82 7.39 -24.53
N HIS A 240 -13.59 7.44 -24.01
CA HIS A 240 -12.53 6.45 -24.22
C HIS A 240 -12.44 5.40 -23.10
N GLY A 241 -13.51 5.25 -22.29
CA GLY A 241 -13.61 4.15 -21.30
C GLY A 241 -12.79 4.36 -20.03
N ILE A 242 -12.43 5.62 -19.72
CA ILE A 242 -11.83 5.95 -18.41
C ILE A 242 -12.94 5.94 -17.36
N VAL A 243 -12.62 5.39 -16.16
CA VAL A 243 -13.59 5.21 -15.07
C VAL A 243 -13.31 6.12 -13.87
N MET A 244 -12.13 6.70 -13.77
CA MET A 244 -11.76 7.65 -12.73
C MET A 244 -10.54 8.49 -13.11
N VAL A 245 -10.39 9.65 -12.48
CA VAL A 245 -9.25 10.55 -12.63
C VAL A 245 -8.60 10.75 -11.27
N GLU A 246 -7.28 10.57 -11.17
CA GLU A 246 -6.51 10.84 -9.96
C GLU A 246 -5.70 12.11 -10.12
N GLN A 247 -5.72 12.94 -9.09
CA GLN A 247 -5.01 14.20 -8.90
C GLN A 247 -4.79 15.01 -10.20
N PRO A 248 -5.87 15.54 -10.81
CA PRO A 248 -5.79 16.21 -12.10
C PRO A 248 -4.93 17.48 -12.06
N MET A 249 -5.08 18.28 -10.98
CA MET A 249 -4.51 19.62 -10.88
C MET A 249 -3.62 19.74 -9.63
N PRO A 250 -2.74 20.78 -9.57
CA PRO A 250 -1.92 21.08 -8.38
C PRO A 250 -2.76 21.14 -7.12
N LYS A 251 -2.27 20.54 -6.04
CA LYS A 251 -2.96 20.49 -4.75
C LYS A 251 -3.26 21.87 -4.15
N GLU A 252 -2.52 22.91 -4.58
CA GLU A 252 -2.72 24.30 -4.21
C GLU A 252 -3.94 24.93 -4.89
N GLN A 253 -4.44 24.36 -5.99
CA GLN A 253 -5.60 24.84 -6.75
C GLN A 253 -6.91 24.16 -6.30
N LEU A 254 -7.14 24.08 -4.99
CA LEU A 254 -8.24 23.32 -4.41
C LEU A 254 -9.62 23.80 -4.89
N ASP A 255 -9.81 25.12 -5.08
CA ASP A 255 -11.07 25.69 -5.58
C ASP A 255 -11.34 25.29 -7.03
N ASP A 256 -10.31 25.23 -7.87
CA ASP A 256 -10.44 24.75 -9.25
C ASP A 256 -10.73 23.24 -9.31
N ILE A 257 -10.11 22.45 -8.42
CA ILE A 257 -10.41 21.03 -8.30
C ILE A 257 -11.84 20.81 -7.82
N ALA A 258 -12.33 21.60 -6.86
CA ALA A 258 -13.71 21.52 -6.39
C ALA A 258 -14.71 21.80 -7.53
N TRP A 259 -14.47 22.88 -8.28
CA TRP A 259 -15.27 23.20 -9.45
C TRP A 259 -15.20 22.06 -10.50
N LEU A 260 -14.02 21.52 -10.78
CA LEU A 260 -13.83 20.43 -11.71
C LEU A 260 -14.60 19.18 -11.28
N THR A 261 -14.55 18.83 -9.99
CA THR A 261 -15.25 17.68 -9.42
C THR A 261 -16.78 17.81 -9.52
N GLU A 262 -17.31 19.01 -9.30
CA GLU A 262 -18.75 19.30 -9.42
C GLU A 262 -19.25 19.10 -10.85
N HIS A 263 -18.43 19.41 -11.87
CA HIS A 263 -18.81 19.35 -13.28
C HIS A 263 -18.35 18.06 -13.98
N SER A 264 -17.45 17.30 -13.36
CA SER A 264 -16.87 16.10 -13.95
C SER A 264 -17.86 14.95 -14.06
N PRO A 265 -17.94 14.27 -15.23
CA PRO A 265 -18.72 13.04 -15.38
C PRO A 265 -18.05 11.82 -14.77
N LEU A 266 -16.80 11.94 -14.30
CA LEU A 266 -15.98 10.88 -13.67
C LEU A 266 -15.63 11.25 -12.23
N PRO A 267 -15.51 10.28 -11.32
CA PRO A 267 -15.04 10.56 -9.97
C PRO A 267 -13.57 11.01 -9.99
N ILE A 268 -13.26 12.04 -9.19
CA ILE A 268 -11.92 12.60 -9.02
C ILE A 268 -11.38 12.21 -7.66
N PHE A 269 -10.17 11.63 -7.62
CA PHE A 269 -9.50 11.17 -6.41
C PHE A 269 -8.31 12.03 -6.04
N ALA A 270 -8.17 12.32 -4.73
CA ALA A 270 -7.02 12.99 -4.17
C ALA A 270 -5.86 12.00 -3.95
N ASP A 271 -4.66 12.32 -4.42
CA ASP A 271 -3.40 11.63 -4.06
C ASP A 271 -2.45 12.58 -3.34
N GLU A 272 -1.86 13.55 -4.02
CA GLU A 272 -0.92 14.50 -3.40
C GLU A 272 -1.62 15.50 -2.47
N SER A 273 -2.92 15.70 -2.64
CA SER A 273 -3.75 16.57 -1.78
C SER A 273 -4.13 15.93 -0.44
N ILE A 274 -3.83 14.64 -0.23
CA ILE A 274 -4.16 13.88 0.98
C ILE A 274 -2.94 13.11 1.47
N GLN A 275 -2.50 13.35 2.70
CA GLN A 275 -1.39 12.64 3.33
C GLN A 275 -1.87 11.86 4.56
N ARG A 276 -2.62 12.51 5.43
CA ARG A 276 -3.02 12.01 6.73
C ARG A 276 -4.55 12.16 6.93
N MET A 277 -5.08 11.46 7.93
CA MET A 277 -6.50 11.55 8.31
C MET A 277 -6.95 12.99 8.58
N LYS A 278 -6.08 13.80 9.18
CA LYS A 278 -6.36 15.22 9.49
C LYS A 278 -6.62 16.08 8.26
N ASP A 279 -6.17 15.65 7.08
CA ASP A 279 -6.31 16.41 5.84
C ASP A 279 -7.68 16.19 5.18
N ILE A 280 -8.40 15.10 5.54
CA ILE A 280 -9.71 14.75 4.94
C ILE A 280 -10.72 15.90 5.01
N PRO A 281 -10.91 16.58 6.17
CA PRO A 281 -11.88 17.67 6.24
C PRO A 281 -11.59 18.84 5.29
N SER A 282 -10.33 19.13 5.00
CA SER A 282 -9.94 20.26 4.14
C SER A 282 -10.18 20.02 2.66
N ILE A 283 -10.31 18.75 2.23
CA ILE A 283 -10.54 18.39 0.82
C ILE A 283 -11.98 17.95 0.52
N MET A 284 -12.85 17.97 1.54
CA MET A 284 -14.26 17.63 1.36
C MET A 284 -14.92 18.58 0.36
N GLY A 285 -15.67 17.99 -0.60
CA GLY A 285 -16.30 18.73 -1.69
C GLY A 285 -15.36 19.02 -2.86
N ALA A 286 -14.04 18.98 -2.66
CA ALA A 286 -13.09 19.14 -3.75
C ALA A 286 -12.76 17.83 -4.47
N PHE A 287 -12.98 16.69 -3.82
CA PHE A 287 -12.72 15.37 -4.40
C PHE A 287 -13.87 14.40 -4.14
N SER A 288 -14.12 13.50 -5.10
CA SER A 288 -15.09 12.40 -4.95
C SER A 288 -14.58 11.31 -4.04
N GLY A 289 -13.27 11.18 -3.88
CA GLY A 289 -12.61 10.14 -3.10
C GLY A 289 -11.16 10.44 -2.77
N ILE A 290 -10.54 9.55 -2.00
CA ILE A 290 -9.15 9.66 -1.58
C ILE A 290 -8.35 8.42 -1.98
N ASN A 291 -7.07 8.58 -2.30
CA ASN A 291 -6.11 7.51 -2.47
C ASN A 291 -5.23 7.39 -1.21
N ILE A 292 -5.43 6.32 -0.45
CA ILE A 292 -4.67 6.00 0.76
C ILE A 292 -3.42 5.24 0.34
N LYS A 293 -2.23 5.81 0.61
CA LYS A 293 -0.94 5.12 0.47
C LYS A 293 -0.26 5.07 1.83
N LEU A 294 0.14 3.87 2.25
CA LEU A 294 0.67 3.64 3.60
C LEU A 294 1.90 4.51 3.89
N MET A 295 2.78 4.71 2.90
CA MET A 295 3.98 5.54 3.03
C MET A 295 3.66 7.02 3.30
N LYS A 296 2.47 7.50 2.88
CA LYS A 296 2.01 8.86 3.18
C LYS A 296 1.38 8.95 4.57
N CYS A 297 0.52 7.99 4.91
CA CYS A 297 -0.32 8.06 6.10
C CYS A 297 0.27 7.36 7.33
N THR A 298 1.58 7.03 7.30
CA THR A 298 2.29 6.39 8.42
C THR A 298 1.88 4.95 8.74
N GLY A 299 1.22 4.25 7.81
CA GLY A 299 0.97 2.81 7.90
C GLY A 299 -0.49 2.39 7.99
N MET A 300 -0.70 1.13 8.37
CA MET A 300 -1.99 0.45 8.37
C MET A 300 -2.97 1.05 9.39
N ARG A 301 -2.49 1.45 10.58
CA ARG A 301 -3.33 2.04 11.63
C ARG A 301 -4.07 3.28 11.14
N GLU A 302 -3.34 4.22 10.58
CA GLU A 302 -3.95 5.47 10.10
C GLU A 302 -4.69 5.24 8.79
N GLY A 303 -4.16 4.41 7.88
CA GLY A 303 -4.84 4.04 6.64
C GLY A 303 -6.24 3.47 6.87
N TRP A 304 -6.38 2.58 7.85
CA TRP A 304 -7.68 2.03 8.26
C TRP A 304 -8.62 3.10 8.83
N LYS A 305 -8.10 4.01 9.68
CA LYS A 305 -8.88 5.15 10.22
C LYS A 305 -9.33 6.09 9.09
N MET A 306 -8.47 6.38 8.12
CA MET A 306 -8.78 7.20 6.93
C MET A 306 -9.89 6.57 6.09
N ALA A 307 -9.81 5.26 5.81
CA ALA A 307 -10.81 4.56 5.03
C ALA A 307 -12.20 4.62 5.68
N ASN A 308 -12.26 4.41 7.01
CA ASN A 308 -13.51 4.51 7.76
C ASN A 308 -14.06 5.93 7.78
N MET A 309 -13.22 6.95 8.00
CA MET A 309 -13.62 8.35 8.02
C MET A 309 -14.14 8.81 6.64
N ALA A 310 -13.41 8.50 5.56
CA ALA A 310 -13.83 8.84 4.21
C ALA A 310 -15.20 8.25 3.86
N ARG A 311 -15.42 6.97 4.16
CA ARG A 311 -16.72 6.33 3.96
C ARG A 311 -17.84 6.95 4.79
N ALA A 312 -17.58 7.28 6.06
CA ALA A 312 -18.56 7.95 6.92
C ALA A 312 -18.96 9.33 6.38
N LEU A 313 -18.06 9.98 5.65
CA LEU A 313 -18.28 11.27 4.98
C LEU A 313 -18.83 11.14 3.54
N GLY A 314 -19.15 9.93 3.09
CA GLY A 314 -19.69 9.66 1.76
C GLY A 314 -18.67 9.74 0.62
N MET A 315 -17.37 9.78 0.93
CA MET A 315 -16.30 9.77 -0.07
C MET A 315 -15.97 8.32 -0.49
N LYS A 316 -15.57 8.16 -1.75
CA LYS A 316 -14.99 6.92 -2.26
C LYS A 316 -13.58 6.71 -1.71
N VAL A 317 -13.17 5.45 -1.61
CA VAL A 317 -11.85 5.09 -1.11
C VAL A 317 -11.09 4.28 -2.16
N MET A 318 -9.88 4.68 -2.45
CA MET A 318 -8.88 3.90 -3.16
C MET A 318 -7.72 3.60 -2.22
N VAL A 319 -7.15 2.41 -2.32
CA VAL A 319 -5.87 2.08 -1.70
C VAL A 319 -4.82 1.95 -2.79
N GLY A 320 -3.75 2.70 -2.65
CA GLY A 320 -2.62 2.68 -3.57
C GLY A 320 -1.31 2.34 -2.87
N CYS A 321 -0.26 2.25 -3.67
CA CYS A 321 1.10 2.00 -3.21
C CYS A 321 2.11 2.93 -3.91
N MET A 322 3.37 2.78 -3.53
CA MET A 322 4.53 3.24 -4.28
C MET A 322 5.11 2.06 -5.07
N THR A 323 6.30 2.18 -5.62
CA THR A 323 7.10 1.00 -5.96
C THR A 323 7.61 0.42 -4.64
N GLU A 324 7.14 -0.76 -4.29
CA GLU A 324 7.29 -1.38 -2.96
C GLU A 324 7.54 -2.88 -3.14
N THR A 325 8.08 -3.54 -2.12
CA THR A 325 8.11 -5.01 -2.09
C THR A 325 6.71 -5.57 -1.78
N SER A 326 6.57 -6.88 -1.89
CA SER A 326 5.34 -7.56 -1.43
C SER A 326 5.06 -7.34 0.06
N CYS A 327 5.99 -6.81 0.86
CA CYS A 327 5.76 -6.47 2.26
C CYS A 327 4.71 -5.35 2.40
N ALA A 328 4.99 -4.14 1.91
CA ALA A 328 4.06 -3.03 2.04
C ALA A 328 2.82 -3.19 1.15
N VAL A 329 2.96 -3.77 -0.04
CA VAL A 329 1.81 -4.06 -0.90
C VAL A 329 0.84 -5.03 -0.21
N SER A 330 1.34 -6.09 0.47
CA SER A 330 0.49 -7.00 1.25
C SER A 330 -0.14 -6.34 2.47
N ALA A 331 0.58 -5.43 3.13
CA ALA A 331 0.03 -4.65 4.24
C ALA A 331 -1.15 -3.77 3.77
N ALA A 332 -0.98 -3.05 2.66
CA ALA A 332 -2.04 -2.26 2.06
C ALA A 332 -3.23 -3.12 1.60
N ALA A 333 -2.95 -4.29 1.03
CA ALA A 333 -3.98 -5.22 0.58
C ALA A 333 -4.88 -5.74 1.71
N GLN A 334 -4.43 -5.74 3.00
CA GLN A 334 -5.23 -6.26 4.11
C GLN A 334 -6.59 -5.56 4.27
N PHE A 335 -6.73 -4.30 3.88
CA PHE A 335 -8.03 -3.61 3.88
C PHE A 335 -8.60 -3.35 2.49
N SER A 336 -8.00 -3.92 1.43
CA SER A 336 -8.54 -3.80 0.07
C SER A 336 -10.00 -4.30 -0.08
N PRO A 337 -10.49 -5.30 0.68
CA PRO A 337 -11.90 -5.67 0.60
C PRO A 337 -12.88 -4.60 1.10
N PHE A 338 -12.38 -3.52 1.68
CA PHE A 338 -13.16 -2.39 2.22
C PHE A 338 -13.15 -1.16 1.32
N VAL A 339 -12.43 -1.17 0.19
CA VAL A 339 -12.27 0.00 -0.68
C VAL A 339 -12.98 -0.17 -2.03
N ASP A 340 -13.18 0.94 -2.73
CA ASP A 340 -13.85 0.95 -4.05
C ASP A 340 -12.87 0.65 -5.19
N PHE A 341 -11.60 1.07 -5.06
CA PHE A 341 -10.53 0.88 -6.05
C PHE A 341 -9.22 0.44 -5.38
N ALA A 342 -8.43 -0.33 -6.10
CA ALA A 342 -7.08 -0.70 -5.69
C ALA A 342 -6.05 -0.40 -6.80
N ASP A 343 -4.91 0.15 -6.40
CA ASP A 343 -3.75 0.44 -7.23
C ASP A 343 -2.51 -0.12 -6.49
N LEU A 344 -2.46 -1.47 -6.46
CA LEU A 344 -1.51 -2.24 -5.65
C LEU A 344 -0.63 -3.12 -6.54
N ASP A 345 0.07 -2.49 -7.46
CA ASP A 345 0.97 -3.13 -8.42
C ASP A 345 2.46 -2.89 -8.13
N GLY A 346 2.80 -2.18 -7.06
CA GLY A 346 4.15 -1.73 -6.75
C GLY A 346 5.20 -2.84 -6.72
N ASN A 347 4.84 -4.03 -6.22
CA ASN A 347 5.69 -5.21 -6.20
C ASN A 347 5.85 -5.89 -7.57
N LEU A 348 4.95 -5.61 -8.52
CA LEU A 348 5.04 -6.12 -9.89
C LEU A 348 5.96 -5.25 -10.77
N LEU A 349 6.26 -4.04 -10.30
CA LEU A 349 7.13 -3.09 -11.00
C LEU A 349 8.61 -3.25 -10.64
N ILE A 350 8.96 -4.14 -9.70
CA ILE A 350 10.33 -4.37 -9.23
C ILE A 350 10.84 -5.77 -9.64
N ALA A 351 12.17 -5.90 -9.78
CA ALA A 351 12.84 -7.14 -10.18
C ALA A 351 13.45 -7.90 -9.00
N ASN A 352 13.48 -7.33 -7.81
CA ASN A 352 14.19 -7.87 -6.63
C ASN A 352 13.33 -7.86 -5.37
N ASP A 353 12.11 -8.39 -5.48
CA ASP A 353 11.24 -8.55 -4.31
C ASP A 353 11.89 -9.47 -3.27
N ARG A 354 11.74 -9.12 -2.00
CA ARG A 354 12.26 -9.89 -0.86
C ARG A 354 11.24 -10.82 -0.22
N PHE A 355 9.97 -10.71 -0.64
CA PHE A 355 8.88 -11.40 0.03
C PHE A 355 7.96 -12.10 -0.97
N ASP A 356 7.46 -13.25 -0.54
CA ASP A 356 6.23 -13.81 -1.10
C ASP A 356 5.04 -13.27 -0.30
N GLY A 357 4.10 -12.61 -0.97
CA GLY A 357 2.95 -11.92 -0.35
C GLY A 357 1.68 -12.03 -1.18
N VAL A 358 0.90 -10.94 -1.21
CA VAL A 358 -0.30 -10.81 -2.03
C VAL A 358 0.01 -11.11 -3.50
N LYS A 359 -0.91 -11.79 -4.17
CA LYS A 359 -0.81 -12.12 -5.61
C LYS A 359 -1.91 -11.42 -6.40
N VAL A 360 -1.63 -11.21 -7.67
CA VAL A 360 -2.66 -10.80 -8.63
C VAL A 360 -3.00 -12.02 -9.49
N VAL A 361 -4.22 -12.50 -9.37
CA VAL A 361 -4.71 -13.65 -10.12
C VAL A 361 -5.88 -13.20 -10.98
N ASN A 362 -5.76 -13.28 -12.29
CA ASN A 362 -6.78 -12.78 -13.24
C ASN A 362 -7.17 -11.32 -12.95
N GLY A 363 -6.19 -10.47 -12.68
CA GLY A 363 -6.38 -9.05 -12.37
C GLY A 363 -6.93 -8.74 -10.96
N LYS A 364 -7.29 -9.76 -10.17
CA LYS A 364 -7.85 -9.60 -8.83
C LYS A 364 -6.79 -9.81 -7.75
N LEU A 365 -6.81 -8.96 -6.74
CA LEU A 365 -5.98 -9.17 -5.54
C LEU A 365 -6.41 -10.44 -4.83
N THR A 366 -5.43 -11.32 -4.58
CA THR A 366 -5.63 -12.56 -3.85
C THR A 366 -4.79 -12.52 -2.58
N LEU A 367 -5.46 -12.28 -1.46
CA LEU A 367 -4.83 -12.16 -0.15
C LEU A 367 -4.45 -13.57 0.36
N PRO A 368 -3.20 -13.78 0.80
CA PRO A 368 -2.81 -15.06 1.37
C PRO A 368 -3.50 -15.28 2.72
N ASP A 369 -4.00 -16.49 2.96
CA ASP A 369 -4.54 -16.89 4.27
C ASP A 369 -3.39 -17.28 5.21
N ARG A 370 -2.52 -16.31 5.49
CA ARG A 370 -1.36 -16.42 6.38
C ARG A 370 -1.43 -15.35 7.45
N PRO A 371 -0.98 -15.63 8.70
CA PRO A 371 -0.98 -14.65 9.80
C PRO A 371 -0.19 -13.38 9.47
N GLY A 372 -0.52 -12.29 10.18
CA GLY A 372 0.11 -10.99 10.00
C GLY A 372 -0.40 -10.28 8.75
N ILE A 373 0.52 -9.70 7.99
CA ILE A 373 0.23 -9.13 6.67
C ILE A 373 0.31 -10.20 5.56
N GLY A 374 0.60 -11.45 5.92
CA GLY A 374 0.59 -12.59 5.02
C GLY A 374 1.87 -12.80 4.22
N VAL A 375 3.00 -12.22 4.62
CA VAL A 375 4.29 -12.33 3.90
C VAL A 375 5.21 -13.40 4.47
N ILE A 376 6.04 -13.95 3.59
CA ILE A 376 7.14 -14.86 3.91
C ILE A 376 8.41 -14.32 3.23
N PRO A 377 9.54 -14.15 3.94
CA PRO A 377 10.82 -13.82 3.32
C PRO A 377 11.24 -14.88 2.28
N LEU A 378 11.84 -14.43 1.15
CA LEU A 378 12.37 -15.27 0.07
C LEU A 378 13.83 -15.63 0.31
#